data_8eb5bd63bab7b8f48f1473efec978059
#
_entry.id   8eb5bd63bab7b8f48f1473efec978059
#
_cell.length_a   1.000
_cell.length_b   1.000
_cell.length_c   1.000
_cell.angle_alpha   90.00
_cell.angle_beta   90.00
_cell.angle_gamma   90.00
#
_symmetry.space_group_name_H-M   'P 1'
#
loop_
_entity.id
_entity.type
_entity.pdbx_description
1 polymer ?
#
loop_
_entity_poly.entity_id
_entity_poly.type
_entity_poly.pdbx_seq_one_letter_code
_entity_poly.pdbx_strand_id
1 'polypeptide(L)'
;MPIETKYFFEVSMDIDADKEDLFNEVYDEEHVPFISTVPGVRAITRAKAEDFTVSIGGNDLQMPTGGVARYVAMYEIDSPDVLASAEWAEQAEKGRWATEVRPHTKNRGHAVRKVIG
;
A
#
# COMPACT_ATOMS: atom_id res chain seq x y z
N MET A 1 -6.25 2.60 -19.76
CA MET A 1 -5.30 1.90 -18.88
C MET A 1 -5.84 1.89 -17.48
N PRO A 2 -5.72 0.77 -16.74
CA PRO A 2 -6.15 0.73 -15.33
C PRO A 2 -5.40 1.72 -14.44
N ILE A 3 -4.09 1.91 -14.72
CA ILE A 3 -3.29 2.91 -14.02
C ILE A 3 -3.11 4.09 -14.96
N GLU A 4 -3.59 5.25 -14.56
CA GLU A 4 -3.60 6.43 -15.43
C GLU A 4 -2.47 7.40 -15.17
N THR A 5 -1.74 7.24 -14.06
CA THR A 5 -0.57 8.06 -13.76
C THR A 5 0.70 7.42 -14.33
N LYS A 6 1.76 8.22 -14.49
CA LYS A 6 3.07 7.72 -14.89
C LYS A 6 3.76 6.96 -13.78
N TYR A 7 3.41 7.22 -12.54
CA TYR A 7 4.08 6.64 -11.37
C TYR A 7 3.07 6.10 -10.39
N PHE A 8 3.46 5.08 -9.67
CA PHE A 8 2.75 4.68 -8.46
C PHE A 8 3.73 4.32 -7.35
N PHE A 9 3.30 4.59 -6.12
CA PHE A 9 4.03 4.26 -4.92
C PHE A 9 3.39 3.04 -4.29
N GLU A 10 4.16 1.99 -4.06
CA GLU A 10 3.69 0.74 -3.48
C GLU A 10 4.27 0.60 -2.09
N VAL A 11 3.40 0.43 -1.10
CA VAL A 11 3.77 0.18 0.29
C VAL A 11 3.24 -1.20 0.65
N SER A 12 4.12 -2.09 1.08
CA SER A 12 3.74 -3.42 1.56
C SER A 12 4.08 -3.57 3.02
N MET A 13 3.29 -4.37 3.76
CA MET A 13 3.53 -4.61 5.17
C MET A 13 2.72 -5.76 5.70
N ASP A 14 3.19 -6.31 6.82
CA ASP A 14 2.41 -7.18 7.68
C ASP A 14 1.96 -6.39 8.90
N ILE A 15 0.96 -6.90 9.58
CA ILE A 15 0.41 -6.32 10.81
C ILE A 15 0.28 -7.42 11.86
N ASP A 16 0.50 -7.10 13.11
CA ASP A 16 0.28 -8.02 14.22
C ASP A 16 -1.16 -8.53 14.21
N ALA A 17 -1.34 -9.84 14.43
CA ALA A 17 -2.65 -10.48 14.26
C ALA A 17 -3.75 -9.85 15.14
N ASP A 18 -3.41 -9.42 16.35
CA ASP A 18 -4.36 -8.80 17.28
C ASP A 18 -4.69 -7.34 16.90
N LYS A 19 -4.01 -6.78 15.90
CA LYS A 19 -4.22 -5.41 15.42
C LYS A 19 -4.82 -5.37 14.02
N GLU A 20 -5.07 -6.52 13.41
CA GLU A 20 -5.50 -6.57 12.00
C GLU A 20 -6.82 -5.84 11.75
N ASP A 21 -7.81 -6.01 12.63
CA ASP A 21 -9.10 -5.33 12.48
C ASP A 21 -8.94 -3.81 12.60
N LEU A 22 -8.18 -3.35 13.58
CA LEU A 22 -7.89 -1.93 13.75
C LEU A 22 -7.11 -1.37 12.56
N PHE A 23 -6.13 -2.12 12.07
CA PHE A 23 -5.35 -1.75 10.88
C PHE A 23 -6.25 -1.48 9.68
N ASN A 24 -7.16 -2.39 9.39
CA ASN A 24 -8.06 -2.24 8.25
C ASN A 24 -9.03 -1.08 8.45
N GLU A 25 -9.60 -0.93 9.65
CA GLU A 25 -10.51 0.18 9.95
C GLU A 25 -9.81 1.53 9.78
N VAL A 26 -8.67 1.71 10.41
CA VAL A 26 -7.94 2.98 10.39
C VAL A 26 -7.43 3.30 8.99
N TYR A 27 -6.93 2.28 8.28
CA TYR A 27 -6.44 2.47 6.93
C TYR A 27 -7.55 2.97 6.01
N ASP A 28 -8.71 2.30 6.03
CA ASP A 28 -9.81 2.62 5.12
C ASP A 28 -10.56 3.90 5.53
N GLU A 29 -10.75 4.13 6.83
CA GLU A 29 -11.59 5.23 7.32
C GLU A 29 -10.81 6.52 7.57
N GLU A 30 -9.50 6.44 7.79
CA GLU A 30 -8.67 7.60 8.13
C GLU A 30 -7.50 7.79 7.19
N HIS A 31 -6.60 6.82 7.09
CA HIS A 31 -5.35 6.99 6.37
C HIS A 31 -5.56 7.25 4.87
N VAL A 32 -6.34 6.43 4.20
CA VAL A 32 -6.67 6.61 2.77
C VAL A 32 -7.37 7.95 2.53
N PRO A 33 -8.43 8.31 3.29
CA PRO A 33 -9.06 9.63 3.10
C PRO A 33 -8.11 10.80 3.30
N PHE A 34 -7.25 10.76 4.32
CA PHE A 34 -6.29 11.84 4.53
C PHE A 34 -5.29 11.96 3.39
N ILE A 35 -4.68 10.85 2.98
CA ILE A 35 -3.70 10.84 1.89
C ILE A 35 -4.37 11.26 0.56
N SER A 36 -5.63 10.91 0.35
CA SER A 36 -6.36 11.27 -0.86
C SER A 36 -6.48 12.79 -1.07
N THR A 37 -6.29 13.59 -0.02
CA THR A 37 -6.32 15.06 -0.13
C THR A 37 -4.99 15.65 -0.59
N VAL A 38 -3.93 14.88 -0.63
CA VAL A 38 -2.61 15.37 -1.01
C VAL A 38 -2.59 15.70 -2.50
N PRO A 39 -2.17 16.92 -2.88
CA PRO A 39 -2.04 17.26 -4.29
C PRO A 39 -1.11 16.29 -5.03
N GLY A 40 -1.57 15.77 -6.16
CA GLY A 40 -0.81 14.82 -6.96
C GLY A 40 -1.11 13.35 -6.66
N VAL A 41 -1.86 13.03 -5.61
CA VAL A 41 -2.39 11.70 -5.37
C VAL A 41 -3.70 11.56 -6.14
N ARG A 42 -3.75 10.59 -7.06
CA ARG A 42 -4.91 10.42 -7.97
C ARG A 42 -5.81 9.27 -7.59
N ALA A 43 -5.24 8.19 -7.06
CA ALA A 43 -6.02 7.02 -6.64
C ALA A 43 -5.22 6.23 -5.62
N ILE A 44 -5.93 5.52 -4.74
CA ILE A 44 -5.33 4.64 -3.74
C ILE A 44 -6.08 3.33 -3.77
N THR A 45 -5.35 2.23 -3.96
CA THR A 45 -5.91 0.88 -3.97
C THR A 45 -5.20 0.04 -2.93
N ARG A 46 -5.97 -0.66 -2.10
CA ARG A 46 -5.45 -1.61 -1.13
C ARG A 46 -5.73 -3.02 -1.60
N ALA A 47 -4.80 -3.92 -1.31
CA ALA A 47 -4.96 -5.34 -1.65
C ALA A 47 -4.32 -6.20 -0.57
N LYS A 48 -4.78 -7.46 -0.49
CA LYS A 48 -4.27 -8.45 0.43
C LYS A 48 -3.81 -9.67 -0.37
N ALA A 49 -2.64 -10.20 -0.01
CA ALA A 49 -2.10 -11.38 -0.68
C ALA A 49 -2.94 -12.62 -0.39
N GLU A 50 -3.10 -13.47 -1.39
CA GLU A 50 -3.79 -14.76 -1.26
C GLU A 50 -2.89 -15.86 -1.83
N ASP A 51 -3.09 -17.08 -1.35
CA ASP A 51 -2.46 -18.25 -1.95
C ASP A 51 -3.03 -18.46 -3.35
N PHE A 52 -2.20 -18.95 -4.26
CA PHE A 52 -2.66 -19.23 -5.62
C PHE A 52 -1.83 -20.32 -6.27
N THR A 53 -2.35 -20.84 -7.38
CA THR A 53 -1.64 -21.80 -8.23
C THR A 53 -1.38 -21.15 -9.57
N VAL A 54 -0.17 -21.28 -10.08
CA VAL A 54 0.21 -20.74 -11.38
C VAL A 54 0.95 -21.80 -12.19
N SER A 55 0.67 -21.87 -13.48
CA SER A 55 1.37 -22.78 -14.40
C SER A 55 2.61 -22.10 -14.94
N ILE A 56 3.77 -22.67 -14.65
CA ILE A 56 5.06 -22.15 -15.12
C ILE A 56 5.85 -23.33 -15.70
N GLY A 57 6.30 -23.18 -16.94
CA GLY A 57 7.09 -24.20 -17.61
C GLY A 57 6.37 -25.55 -17.76
N GLY A 58 5.05 -25.51 -17.87
CA GLY A 58 4.22 -26.72 -18.01
C GLY A 58 3.88 -27.41 -16.70
N ASN A 59 4.25 -26.84 -15.57
CA ASN A 59 3.96 -27.39 -14.24
C ASN A 59 3.10 -26.42 -13.42
N ASP A 60 2.15 -26.99 -12.68
CA ASP A 60 1.34 -26.22 -11.75
C ASP A 60 2.10 -26.06 -10.43
N LEU A 61 2.35 -24.81 -10.04
CA LEU A 61 3.07 -24.49 -8.81
C LEU A 61 2.13 -23.79 -7.85
N GLN A 62 2.15 -24.25 -6.60
CA GLN A 62 1.39 -23.61 -5.54
C GLN A 62 2.24 -22.51 -4.91
N MET A 63 1.67 -21.30 -4.82
CA MET A 63 2.34 -20.12 -4.28
C MET A 63 1.65 -19.70 -2.98
N PRO A 64 2.22 -20.04 -1.82
CA PRO A 64 1.69 -19.59 -0.54
C PRO A 64 2.04 -18.12 -0.30
N THR A 65 1.27 -17.44 0.55
CA THR A 65 1.48 -16.04 0.85
C THR A 65 2.72 -15.75 1.70
N GLY A 66 3.33 -16.78 2.30
CA GLY A 66 4.43 -16.61 3.25
C GLY A 66 5.69 -15.95 2.70
N GLY A 67 5.82 -15.85 1.37
CA GLY A 67 7.00 -15.25 0.73
C GLY A 67 6.89 -13.76 0.47
N VAL A 68 5.73 -13.14 0.75
CA VAL A 68 5.50 -11.70 0.54
C VAL A 68 4.72 -11.13 1.72
N ALA A 69 4.79 -9.82 1.90
CA ALA A 69 3.96 -9.14 2.89
C ALA A 69 2.48 -9.28 2.53
N ARG A 70 1.62 -9.39 3.55
CA ARG A 70 0.20 -9.71 3.35
C ARG A 70 -0.59 -8.56 2.74
N TYR A 71 -0.24 -7.33 3.08
CA TYR A 71 -0.99 -6.15 2.64
C TYR A 71 -0.15 -5.26 1.76
N VAL A 72 -0.79 -4.66 0.76
CA VAL A 72 -0.18 -3.67 -0.10
C VAL A 72 -1.15 -2.52 -0.29
N ALA A 73 -0.61 -1.30 -0.32
CA ALA A 73 -1.34 -0.12 -0.77
C ALA A 73 -0.61 0.46 -1.96
N MET A 74 -1.35 0.76 -3.01
CA MET A 74 -0.80 1.35 -4.21
C MET A 74 -1.38 2.74 -4.40
N TYR A 75 -0.49 3.72 -4.42
CA TYR A 75 -0.83 5.14 -4.56
C TYR A 75 -0.45 5.59 -5.97
N GLU A 76 -1.44 5.95 -6.78
CA GLU A 76 -1.18 6.53 -8.09
C GLU A 76 -0.87 8.00 -7.90
N ILE A 77 0.31 8.43 -8.33
CA ILE A 77 0.83 9.77 -8.07
C ILE A 77 1.34 10.41 -9.36
N ASP A 78 1.31 11.72 -9.43
CA ASP A 78 1.77 12.47 -10.61
C ASP A 78 3.28 12.35 -10.78
N SER A 79 4.03 12.36 -9.68
CA SER A 79 5.48 12.22 -9.70
C SER A 79 6.00 11.79 -8.33
N PRO A 80 7.23 11.28 -8.23
CA PRO A 80 7.83 10.97 -6.92
C PRO A 80 7.91 12.16 -5.95
N ASP A 81 7.92 13.39 -6.47
CA ASP A 81 7.99 14.59 -5.64
C ASP A 81 6.79 14.74 -4.69
N VAL A 82 5.66 14.13 -5.06
CA VAL A 82 4.46 14.11 -4.20
C VAL A 82 4.79 13.54 -2.82
N LEU A 83 5.63 12.50 -2.78
CA LEU A 83 5.97 11.81 -1.54
C LEU A 83 6.89 12.63 -0.62
N ALA A 84 7.56 13.63 -1.16
CA ALA A 84 8.42 14.54 -0.40
C ALA A 84 7.73 15.88 -0.10
N SER A 85 6.46 16.03 -0.45
CA SER A 85 5.74 17.27 -0.24
C SER A 85 5.38 17.47 1.25
N ALA A 86 5.21 18.73 1.64
CA ALA A 86 4.76 19.06 2.99
C ALA A 86 3.37 18.53 3.27
N GLU A 87 2.51 18.52 2.26
CA GLU A 87 1.14 18.00 2.37
C GLU A 87 1.14 16.49 2.63
N TRP A 88 1.96 15.73 1.93
CA TRP A 88 2.10 14.30 2.21
C TRP A 88 2.58 14.06 3.63
N ALA A 89 3.63 14.76 4.05
CA ALA A 89 4.20 14.63 5.38
C ALA A 89 3.16 14.91 6.47
N GLU A 90 2.30 15.90 6.26
CA GLU A 90 1.25 16.25 7.22
C GLU A 90 0.14 15.19 7.24
N GLN A 91 -0.42 14.87 6.07
CA GLN A 91 -1.57 13.96 5.99
C GLN A 91 -1.24 12.54 6.39
N ALA A 92 -0.02 12.07 6.11
CA ALA A 92 0.40 10.72 6.45
C ALA A 92 0.46 10.47 7.98
N GLU A 93 0.54 11.53 8.78
CA GLU A 93 0.65 11.43 10.23
C GLU A 93 -0.66 11.68 10.97
N LYS A 94 -1.73 12.04 10.26
CA LYS A 94 -3.03 12.34 10.89
C LYS A 94 -3.76 11.10 11.37
N GLY A 95 -4.62 11.31 12.39
CA GLY A 95 -5.47 10.27 12.93
C GLY A 95 -4.72 9.22 13.72
N ARG A 96 -5.33 8.06 13.84
CA ARG A 96 -4.81 6.96 14.67
C ARG A 96 -3.68 6.15 13.99
N TRP A 97 -3.42 6.41 12.72
CA TRP A 97 -2.42 5.64 11.98
C TRP A 97 -1.06 5.64 12.65
N ALA A 98 -0.51 6.84 12.89
CA ALA A 98 0.86 6.98 13.38
C ALA A 98 1.06 6.44 14.78
N THR A 99 0.04 6.57 15.64
CA THR A 99 0.16 6.24 17.07
C THR A 99 -0.37 4.86 17.43
N GLU A 100 -1.43 4.41 16.78
CA GLU A 100 -2.11 3.17 17.17
C GLU A 100 -1.90 2.00 16.20
N VAL A 101 -1.48 2.26 14.96
CA VAL A 101 -1.37 1.24 13.92
C VAL A 101 0.08 1.05 13.44
N ARG A 102 0.72 2.11 12.98
CA ARG A 102 2.08 2.02 12.43
C ARG A 102 3.06 1.26 13.32
N PRO A 103 3.09 1.46 14.66
CA PRO A 103 4.04 0.74 15.51
C PRO A 103 3.86 -0.79 15.51
N HIS A 104 2.71 -1.29 15.06
CA HIS A 104 2.42 -2.72 15.01
C HIS A 104 2.62 -3.32 13.62
N THR A 105 3.07 -2.52 12.66
CA THR A 105 3.40 -3.00 11.31
C THR A 105 4.82 -3.56 11.28
N LYS A 106 5.05 -4.51 10.37
CA LYS A 106 6.35 -5.15 10.20
C LYS A 106 6.53 -5.59 8.75
N ASN A 107 7.77 -5.98 8.42
CA ASN A 107 8.13 -6.44 7.07
C ASN A 107 7.75 -5.41 6.00
N ARG A 108 8.03 -4.14 6.27
CA ARG A 108 7.63 -3.04 5.42
C ARG A 108 8.51 -2.96 4.18
N GLY A 109 7.86 -2.73 3.02
CA GLY A 109 8.55 -2.46 1.77
C GLY A 109 7.97 -1.21 1.11
N HIS A 110 8.82 -0.46 0.44
CA HIS A 110 8.43 0.78 -0.25
C HIS A 110 9.10 0.79 -1.63
N ALA A 111 8.32 1.09 -2.66
CA ALA A 111 8.86 1.22 -4.00
C ALA A 111 8.07 2.26 -4.79
N VAL A 112 8.79 3.08 -5.55
CA VAL A 112 8.17 3.90 -6.58
C VAL A 112 8.46 3.21 -7.91
N ARG A 113 7.42 3.05 -8.73
CA ARG A 113 7.57 2.44 -10.05
C ARG A 113 7.06 3.40 -11.10
N LYS A 114 7.81 3.49 -12.19
CA LYS A 114 7.39 4.25 -13.36
C LYS A 114 6.69 3.30 -14.32
N VAL A 115 5.50 3.68 -14.77
CA VAL A 115 4.77 2.90 -15.77
C VAL A 115 5.47 3.03 -17.10
N ILE A 116 5.78 1.91 -17.75
CA ILE A 116 6.56 1.88 -19.00
C ILE A 116 5.80 1.28 -20.18
N GLY A 117 4.56 0.94 -19.99
CA GLY A 117 3.78 0.35 -21.08
C GLY A 117 2.29 0.63 -20.99
#